data_7ab9e6fc398e22628394b2169bb5f706
#
_entry.id   7ab9e6fc398e22628394b2169bb5f706
#
_cell.length_a   1.000
_cell.length_b   1.000
_cell.length_c   1.000
_cell.angle_alpha   90.00
_cell.angle_beta   90.00
_cell.angle_gamma   90.00
#
_symmetry.space_group_name_H-M   'P 1'
#
loop_
_entity.id
_entity.type
_entity.pdbx_description
1 polymer ?
#
loop_
_entity_poly.entity_id
_entity_poly.type
_entity_poly.pdbx_seq_one_letter_code
_entity_poly.pdbx_strand_id
1 'polypeptide(L)'
;MPHISSYALHAKAVGHLLDKLGRAIEHLKNRAEINLFFNDLLTPTERMMLAKRLAIILMLEKGFTFAQICSTLKVSESTISAMRERMDRGGTGFHLIIMKFEKDENATKFFENIKKVFEVLTPPPKIGKGRWRGVLYMK
;
A
#
# COMPACT_ATOMS: atom_id res chain seq x y z
N MET A 1 10.37 -11.00 0.38
CA MET A 1 9.36 -11.47 -0.59
C MET A 1 9.09 -12.94 -0.35
N PRO A 2 7.83 -13.33 -0.21
CA PRO A 2 7.51 -14.75 -0.21
C PRO A 2 7.91 -15.37 -1.55
N HIS A 3 8.58 -16.50 -1.48
CA HIS A 3 9.00 -17.23 -2.68
C HIS A 3 7.87 -18.11 -3.20
N ILE A 4 7.64 -18.02 -4.49
CA ILE A 4 6.84 -19.02 -5.19
C ILE A 4 7.71 -20.27 -5.32
N SER A 5 7.13 -21.44 -5.02
CA SER A 5 7.81 -22.73 -5.18
C SER A 5 8.46 -22.87 -6.56
N SER A 6 9.62 -23.51 -6.61
CA SER A 6 10.28 -23.84 -7.87
C SER A 6 9.45 -24.79 -8.77
N TYR A 7 8.47 -25.46 -8.18
CA TYR A 7 7.50 -26.26 -8.93
C TYR A 7 6.37 -25.35 -9.43
N ALA A 8 6.42 -25.02 -10.71
CA ALA A 8 5.38 -24.20 -11.33
C ALA A 8 4.06 -24.98 -11.45
N LEU A 9 2.99 -24.41 -10.96
CA LEU A 9 1.65 -24.92 -11.23
C LEU A 9 1.29 -24.67 -12.70
N HIS A 10 0.52 -25.58 -13.28
CA HIS A 10 -0.05 -25.35 -14.58
C HIS A 10 -0.89 -24.05 -14.61
N ALA A 11 -0.76 -23.23 -15.65
CA ALA A 11 -1.41 -21.92 -15.73
C ALA A 11 -2.92 -21.97 -15.47
N LYS A 12 -3.58 -23.02 -15.94
CA LYS A 12 -5.01 -23.25 -15.71
C LYS A 12 -5.33 -23.47 -14.21
N ALA A 13 -4.46 -24.21 -13.51
CA ALA A 13 -4.62 -24.42 -12.07
C ALA A 13 -4.43 -23.13 -11.28
N VAL A 14 -3.47 -22.30 -11.66
CA VAL A 14 -3.26 -20.96 -11.06
C VAL A 14 -4.52 -20.11 -11.22
N GLY A 15 -5.10 -20.06 -12.42
CA GLY A 15 -6.33 -19.33 -12.68
C GLY A 15 -7.49 -19.78 -11.78
N HIS A 16 -7.65 -21.08 -11.60
CA HIS A 16 -8.67 -21.64 -10.71
C HIS A 16 -8.46 -21.27 -9.23
N LEU A 17 -7.21 -21.28 -8.76
CA LEU A 17 -6.90 -20.90 -7.39
C LEU A 17 -7.16 -19.41 -7.14
N LEU A 18 -6.79 -18.56 -8.08
CA LEU A 18 -7.04 -17.11 -7.99
C LEU A 18 -8.54 -16.80 -8.02
N ASP A 19 -9.31 -17.49 -8.85
CA ASP A 19 -10.77 -17.36 -8.88
C ASP A 19 -11.39 -17.75 -7.53
N LYS A 20 -10.93 -18.85 -6.95
CA LYS A 20 -11.39 -19.27 -5.61
C LYS A 20 -11.08 -18.24 -4.53
N LEU A 21 -9.89 -17.65 -4.56
CA LEU A 21 -9.52 -16.58 -3.63
C LEU A 21 -10.45 -15.37 -3.81
N GLY A 22 -10.69 -14.94 -5.05
CA GLY A 22 -11.62 -13.85 -5.33
C GLY A 22 -13.02 -14.11 -4.82
N ARG A 23 -13.54 -15.31 -5.04
CA ARG A 23 -14.86 -15.74 -4.53
C ARG A 23 -14.91 -15.75 -3.00
N ALA A 24 -13.85 -16.21 -2.35
CA ALA A 24 -13.78 -16.18 -0.88
C ALA A 24 -13.88 -14.76 -0.35
N ILE A 25 -13.15 -13.83 -0.96
CA ILE A 25 -13.18 -12.40 -0.58
C ILE A 25 -14.58 -11.81 -0.83
N GLU A 26 -15.20 -12.14 -1.96
CA GLU A 26 -16.55 -11.68 -2.30
C GLU A 26 -17.62 -12.08 -1.28
N HIS A 27 -17.46 -13.23 -0.62
CA HIS A 27 -18.38 -13.70 0.41
C HIS A 27 -18.23 -13.00 1.76
N LEU A 28 -17.16 -12.24 1.98
CA LEU A 28 -16.95 -11.50 3.22
C LEU A 28 -17.87 -10.27 3.27
N LYS A 29 -18.62 -10.13 4.36
CA LYS A 29 -19.70 -9.14 4.46
C LYS A 29 -19.28 -7.83 5.12
N ASN A 30 -18.30 -7.87 6.00
CA ASN A 30 -17.90 -6.73 6.79
C ASN A 30 -16.41 -6.77 7.15
N ARG A 31 -15.94 -5.67 7.74
CA ARG A 31 -14.53 -5.54 8.14
C ARG A 31 -14.08 -6.63 9.12
N ALA A 32 -14.95 -7.03 10.05
CA ALA A 32 -14.61 -8.04 11.04
C ALA A 32 -14.32 -9.40 10.37
N GLU A 33 -15.15 -9.83 9.44
CA GLU A 33 -14.94 -11.06 8.67
C GLU A 33 -13.69 -10.98 7.80
N ILE A 34 -13.44 -9.84 7.17
CA ILE A 34 -12.23 -9.61 6.36
C ILE A 34 -10.99 -9.73 7.24
N ASN A 35 -10.98 -9.11 8.41
CA ASN A 35 -9.85 -9.17 9.33
C ASN A 35 -9.60 -10.60 9.82
N LEU A 36 -10.63 -11.34 10.19
CA LEU A 36 -10.51 -12.74 10.59
C LEU A 36 -9.92 -13.58 9.47
N PHE A 37 -10.43 -13.45 8.27
CA PHE A 37 -9.96 -14.19 7.10
C PHE A 37 -8.51 -13.89 6.77
N PHE A 38 -8.13 -12.63 6.71
CA PHE A 38 -6.75 -12.24 6.40
C PHE A 38 -5.77 -12.59 7.53
N ASN A 39 -6.22 -12.53 8.79
CA ASN A 39 -5.39 -12.96 9.91
C ASN A 39 -5.03 -14.45 9.84
N ASP A 40 -5.96 -15.26 9.37
CA ASP A 40 -5.73 -16.70 9.24
C ASP A 40 -5.00 -17.07 7.94
N LEU A 41 -5.34 -16.40 6.84
CA LEU A 41 -4.78 -16.71 5.53
C LEU A 41 -3.33 -16.23 5.37
N LEU A 42 -3.03 -15.06 5.92
CA LEU A 42 -1.76 -14.37 5.70
C LEU A 42 -0.90 -14.36 6.97
N THR A 43 0.40 -14.45 6.79
CA THR A 43 1.34 -14.18 7.88
C THR A 43 1.31 -12.69 8.26
N PRO A 44 1.74 -12.30 9.47
CA PRO A 44 1.84 -10.88 9.83
C PRO A 44 2.67 -10.06 8.84
N THR A 45 3.76 -10.62 8.34
CA THR A 45 4.61 -9.97 7.33
C THR A 45 3.86 -9.74 6.02
N GLU A 46 3.15 -10.75 5.52
CA GLU A 46 2.36 -10.63 4.30
C GLU A 46 1.25 -9.59 4.42
N ARG A 47 0.56 -9.54 5.55
CA ARG A 47 -0.46 -8.50 5.83
C ARG A 47 0.16 -7.12 5.78
N MET A 48 1.32 -6.94 6.42
CA MET A 48 2.01 -5.66 6.42
C MET A 48 2.46 -5.25 5.02
N MET A 49 2.96 -6.19 4.24
CA MET A 49 3.35 -5.93 2.85
C MET A 49 2.17 -5.47 2.00
N LEU A 50 1.02 -6.13 2.10
CA LEU A 50 -0.19 -5.73 1.38
C LEU A 50 -0.70 -4.36 1.84
N ALA A 51 -0.71 -4.12 3.14
CA ALA A 51 -1.13 -2.84 3.70
C ALA A 51 -0.23 -1.70 3.22
N LYS A 52 1.08 -1.90 3.21
CA LYS A 52 2.05 -0.91 2.70
C LYS A 52 1.86 -0.64 1.21
N ARG A 53 1.62 -1.67 0.40
CA ARG A 53 1.35 -1.51 -1.03
C ARG A 53 0.13 -0.64 -1.28
N LEU A 54 -0.96 -0.91 -0.57
CA LEU A 54 -2.16 -0.08 -0.66
C LEU A 54 -1.88 1.36 -0.23
N ALA A 55 -1.20 1.55 0.90
CA ALA A 55 -0.84 2.87 1.39
C ALA A 55 0.01 3.66 0.38
N ILE A 56 0.98 3.03 -0.27
CA ILE A 56 1.80 3.66 -1.32
C ILE A 56 0.90 4.21 -2.44
N ILE A 57 -0.01 3.40 -2.95
CA ILE A 57 -0.92 3.80 -4.03
C ILE A 57 -1.76 5.01 -3.61
N LEU A 58 -2.33 4.97 -2.43
CA LEU A 58 -3.17 6.05 -1.92
C LEU A 58 -2.37 7.34 -1.68
N MET A 59 -1.16 7.23 -1.16
CA MET A 59 -0.28 8.38 -0.94
C MET A 59 0.21 8.99 -2.26
N LEU A 60 0.57 8.17 -3.24
CA LEU A 60 0.94 8.64 -4.58
C LEU A 60 -0.21 9.42 -5.23
N GLU A 61 -1.43 8.91 -5.12
CA GLU A 61 -2.63 9.58 -5.65
C GLU A 61 -2.86 10.94 -5.01
N LYS A 62 -2.57 11.07 -3.73
CA LYS A 62 -2.70 12.34 -3.00
C LYS A 62 -1.50 13.29 -3.20
N GLY A 63 -0.54 12.93 -4.02
CA GLY A 63 0.59 13.78 -4.38
C GLY A 63 1.73 13.79 -3.38
N PHE A 64 1.81 12.83 -2.49
CA PHE A 64 2.97 12.69 -1.60
C PHE A 64 4.23 12.39 -2.42
N THR A 65 5.35 12.95 -2.00
CA THR A 65 6.64 12.70 -2.63
C THR A 65 7.17 11.31 -2.26
N PHE A 66 8.08 10.77 -3.06
CA PHE A 66 8.73 9.50 -2.75
C PHE A 66 9.44 9.55 -1.40
N ALA A 67 10.11 10.65 -1.08
CA ALA A 67 10.80 10.83 0.19
C ALA A 67 9.81 10.76 1.38
N GLN A 68 8.66 11.39 1.25
CA GLN A 68 7.60 11.35 2.26
C GLN A 68 7.08 9.92 2.47
N ILE A 69 6.83 9.20 1.39
CA ILE A 69 6.34 7.83 1.45
C ILE A 69 7.39 6.90 2.05
N CYS A 70 8.65 7.01 1.63
CA CYS A 70 9.77 6.24 2.18
C CYS A 70 9.87 6.40 3.70
N SER A 71 9.86 7.63 4.18
CA SER A 71 10.02 7.91 5.62
C SER A 71 8.80 7.51 6.43
N THR A 72 7.59 7.65 5.90
CA THR A 72 6.35 7.29 6.60
C THR A 72 6.15 5.79 6.67
N LEU A 73 6.29 5.09 5.56
CA LEU A 73 5.99 3.66 5.46
C LEU A 73 7.20 2.75 5.68
N LYS A 74 8.40 3.32 5.77
CA LYS A 74 9.65 2.56 5.88
C LYS A 74 9.79 1.57 4.72
N VAL A 75 9.65 2.07 3.51
CA VAL A 75 9.82 1.31 2.26
C VAL A 75 10.92 1.93 1.42
N SER A 76 11.47 1.16 0.49
CA SER A 76 12.50 1.65 -0.43
C SER A 76 11.88 2.42 -1.59
N GLU A 77 12.65 3.32 -2.20
CA GLU A 77 12.26 4.03 -3.42
C GLU A 77 11.93 3.08 -4.57
N SER A 78 12.68 1.99 -4.70
CA SER A 78 12.43 1.00 -5.74
C SER A 78 11.05 0.34 -5.61
N THR A 79 10.58 0.11 -4.39
CA THR A 79 9.24 -0.40 -4.13
C THR A 79 8.17 0.61 -4.57
N ILE A 80 8.35 1.87 -4.24
CA ILE A 80 7.42 2.95 -4.64
C ILE A 80 7.42 3.11 -6.16
N SER A 81 8.58 3.10 -6.77
CA SER A 81 8.74 3.18 -8.23
C SER A 81 8.01 2.05 -8.95
N ALA A 82 8.15 0.82 -8.45
CA ALA A 82 7.45 -0.34 -9.00
C ALA A 82 5.93 -0.20 -8.88
N MET A 83 5.43 0.30 -7.76
CA MET A 83 4.00 0.53 -7.58
C MET A 83 3.48 1.65 -8.47
N ARG A 84 4.26 2.74 -8.61
CA ARG A 84 3.93 3.84 -9.53
C ARG A 84 3.82 3.36 -10.97
N GLU A 85 4.77 2.55 -11.41
CA GLU A 85 4.77 1.98 -12.75
C GLU A 85 3.51 1.14 -13.00
N ARG A 86 3.07 0.35 -12.01
CA ARG A 86 1.82 -0.42 -12.11
C ARG A 86 0.60 0.47 -12.25
N MET A 87 0.56 1.60 -11.54
CA MET A 87 -0.52 2.58 -11.69
C MET A 87 -0.55 3.17 -13.09
N ASP A 88 0.61 3.56 -13.61
CA ASP A 88 0.73 4.25 -14.89
C ASP A 88 0.44 3.33 -16.08
N ARG A 89 0.74 2.04 -15.97
CA ARG A 89 0.51 1.04 -17.02
C ARG A 89 -0.93 0.54 -17.14
N GLY A 90 -1.81 1.01 -16.34
CA GLY A 90 -3.20 0.55 -16.35
C GLY A 90 -3.82 0.73 -14.98
N GLY A 91 -3.46 -0.13 -14.03
CA GLY A 91 -3.87 -0.01 -12.63
C GLY A 91 -5.38 0.15 -12.43
N THR A 92 -6.21 -0.47 -13.27
CA THR A 92 -7.67 -0.33 -13.22
C THR A 92 -8.23 -0.66 -11.83
N GLY A 93 -7.70 -1.70 -11.18
CA GLY A 93 -8.07 -2.06 -9.82
C GLY A 93 -7.70 -0.99 -8.80
N PHE A 94 -6.55 -0.35 -8.96
CA PHE A 94 -6.13 0.75 -8.10
C PHE A 94 -7.03 1.97 -8.27
N HIS A 95 -7.33 2.34 -9.50
CA HIS A 95 -8.24 3.44 -9.79
C HIS A 95 -9.65 3.19 -9.24
N LEU A 96 -10.12 1.96 -9.32
CA LEU A 96 -11.41 1.57 -8.75
C LEU A 96 -11.44 1.77 -7.24
N ILE A 97 -10.42 1.33 -6.52
CA ILE A 97 -10.38 1.47 -5.05
C ILE A 97 -10.20 2.94 -4.64
N ILE A 98 -9.41 3.70 -5.38
CA ILE A 98 -9.22 5.13 -5.17
C ILE A 98 -10.56 5.87 -5.28
N MET A 99 -11.31 5.62 -6.36
CA MET A 99 -12.65 6.20 -6.55
C MET A 99 -13.60 5.87 -5.40
N LYS A 100 -13.57 4.64 -4.92
CA LYS A 100 -14.41 4.23 -3.79
C LYS A 100 -14.01 4.93 -2.50
N PHE A 101 -12.71 5.10 -2.26
CA PHE A 101 -12.20 5.80 -1.08
C PHE A 101 -12.49 7.30 -1.09
N GLU A 102 -12.51 7.93 -2.25
CA GLU A 102 -12.87 9.35 -2.35
C GLU A 102 -14.30 9.64 -1.88
N LYS A 103 -15.16 8.65 -1.96
CA LYS A 103 -16.56 8.72 -1.50
C LYS A 103 -16.74 8.30 -0.05
N ASP A 104 -15.70 7.80 0.61
CA ASP A 104 -15.75 7.29 1.97
C ASP A 104 -15.15 8.30 2.96
N GLU A 105 -15.94 8.77 3.92
CA GLU A 105 -15.48 9.69 4.97
C GLU A 105 -14.33 9.11 5.82
N ASN A 106 -14.30 7.78 6.00
CA ASN A 106 -13.23 7.11 6.74
C ASN A 106 -11.88 7.18 6.01
N ALA A 107 -11.91 7.23 4.67
CA ALA A 107 -10.70 7.39 3.88
C ALA A 107 -10.09 8.79 4.03
N THR A 108 -10.92 9.81 4.12
CA THR A 108 -10.45 11.17 4.41
C THR A 108 -9.70 11.22 5.74
N LYS A 109 -10.23 10.59 6.78
CA LYS A 109 -9.57 10.46 8.08
C LYS A 109 -8.27 9.69 8.00
N PHE A 110 -8.20 8.67 7.15
CA PHE A 110 -6.97 7.91 6.91
C PHE A 110 -5.85 8.82 6.38
N PHE A 111 -6.12 9.66 5.40
CA PHE A 111 -5.14 10.59 4.84
C PHE A 111 -4.73 11.68 5.84
N GLU A 112 -5.66 12.19 6.62
CA GLU A 112 -5.37 13.13 7.71
C GLU A 112 -4.46 12.51 8.76
N ASN A 113 -4.72 11.25 9.12
CA ASN A 113 -3.90 10.51 10.08
C ASN A 113 -2.49 10.25 9.53
N ILE A 114 -2.36 9.90 8.26
CA ILE A 114 -1.04 9.74 7.61
C ILE A 114 -0.28 11.05 7.61
N LYS A 115 -0.92 12.16 7.31
CA LYS A 115 -0.30 13.49 7.39
C LYS A 115 0.25 13.77 8.78
N LYS A 116 -0.55 13.54 9.81
CA LYS A 116 -0.14 13.71 11.21
C LYS A 116 1.04 12.82 11.58
N VAL A 117 1.01 11.57 11.17
CA VAL A 117 2.13 10.63 11.41
C VAL A 117 3.39 11.13 10.71
N PHE A 118 3.27 11.58 9.47
CA PHE A 118 4.40 12.16 8.74
C PHE A 118 4.98 13.39 9.45
N GLU A 119 4.15 14.31 9.89
CA GLU A 119 4.59 15.51 10.61
C GLU A 119 5.33 15.18 11.92
N VAL A 120 4.90 14.14 12.61
CA VAL A 120 5.55 13.67 13.84
C VAL A 120 6.89 12.98 13.55
N LEU A 121 6.94 12.13 12.52
CA LEU A 121 8.13 11.35 12.19
C LEU A 121 9.21 12.14 11.45
N THR A 122 8.82 13.22 10.78
CA THR A 122 9.74 14.08 10.03
C THR A 122 9.59 15.52 10.51
N PRO A 123 10.10 15.85 11.71
CA PRO A 123 10.05 17.22 12.20
C PRO A 123 10.76 18.15 11.20
N PRO A 124 10.33 19.43 11.11
CA PRO A 124 10.97 20.39 10.23
C PRO A 124 12.45 20.49 10.53
N PRO A 125 13.31 20.62 9.51
CA PRO A 125 14.75 20.68 9.73
C PRO A 125 15.09 21.90 10.57
N LYS A 126 15.91 21.72 11.58
CA LYS A 126 16.46 22.81 12.35
C LYS A 126 17.33 23.67 11.45
N ILE A 127 17.05 24.95 11.39
CA ILE A 127 17.82 25.91 10.58
C ILE A 127 19.32 25.79 10.93
N GLY A 128 20.16 25.60 9.92
CA GLY A 128 21.60 25.54 10.06
C GLY A 128 22.25 24.16 10.11
N LYS A 129 21.50 23.07 10.26
CA LYS A 129 22.03 21.70 10.25
C LYS A 129 21.42 20.88 9.12
N GLY A 130 22.06 20.92 7.97
CA GLY A 130 21.54 20.45 6.70
C GLY A 130 21.32 18.95 6.50
N ARG A 131 21.52 18.12 7.52
CA ARG A 131 21.47 16.67 7.38
C ARG A 131 20.10 16.15 6.91
N TRP A 132 19.03 16.83 7.32
CA TRP A 132 17.66 16.41 7.02
C TRP A 132 17.08 17.03 5.75
N ARG A 133 17.73 18.05 5.21
CA ARG A 133 17.21 18.75 4.01
C ARG A 133 17.12 17.83 2.80
N GLY A 134 18.14 17.00 2.59
CA GLY A 134 18.15 16.08 1.45
C GLY A 134 17.03 15.06 1.51
N VAL A 135 16.71 14.57 2.70
CA VAL A 135 15.67 13.54 2.89
C VAL A 135 14.26 14.13 2.82
N LEU A 136 14.06 15.32 3.41
CA LEU A 136 12.73 15.94 3.51
C LEU A 136 12.27 16.63 2.24
N TYR A 137 13.20 17.14 1.45
CA TYR A 137 12.89 17.96 0.27
C TYR A 137 13.30 17.33 -1.06
N MET A 138 13.85 16.16 -1.05
CA MET A 138 14.05 15.36 -2.26
C MET A 138 12.70 14.91 -2.79
N LYS A 139 12.44 15.33 -3.99
CA LYS A 139 11.24 14.92 -4.73
C LYS A 139 11.46 13.60 -5.46
#